data_02d2eabaf05fa5c94b999acd3afb087c
#
_entry.id   02d2eabaf05fa5c94b999acd3afb087c
#
_cell.length_a   1.000
_cell.length_b   1.000
_cell.length_c   1.000
_cell.angle_alpha   90.00
_cell.angle_beta   90.00
_cell.angle_gamma   90.00
#
_symmetry.space_group_name_H-M   'P 1'
#
loop_
_entity.id
_entity.type
_entity.pdbx_description
1 polymer ?
#
loop_
_entity_poly.entity_id
_entity_poly.type
_entity_poly.pdbx_seq_one_letter_code
_entity_poly.pdbx_strand_id
1 'polypeptide(L)'
;MCIRDRSNIDPTAVAVWASAVVLFALIAVLRAVFKLNFSLLTVLALGLGIALSLVFDGQVDSLNLLGNIYINLITALVAPLIFVSIISSITYVGSLKKLRSIGLRSVGWLLLTNLIAIVMTLGVAIPLHIGSGVKLVDDESTAGFLTSQTAPLDQVILNFFPKNIVGDLSGNRVVPIIITATVLAIAIVSVGRQKDVSIVKRFFEQTKDVIYKAVGYVVELTPYAVVVLGATSTAATTSKADALLALLSILVLGFVLNIIQAFVVNGLLLKFVAHVPPLTFFKAVLPAQTTAFATQSSVATPVSYTHLTLPTIY
;
A
#
# COMPACT_ATOMS: atom_id res chain seq x y z
N MET A 1 44.51 -5.31 -2.39
CA MET A 1 43.54 -5.88 -3.31
C MET A 1 43.52 -7.38 -3.10
N CYS A 2 42.80 -7.86 -2.08
CA CYS A 2 42.72 -9.30 -1.78
C CYS A 2 41.55 -9.89 -2.55
N ILE A 3 41.84 -10.74 -3.50
CA ILE A 3 40.90 -11.65 -4.13
C ILE A 3 40.50 -12.66 -3.06
N ARG A 4 39.38 -12.43 -2.40
CA ARG A 4 38.83 -13.38 -1.41
C ARG A 4 38.23 -14.55 -2.18
N ASP A 5 38.78 -15.71 -1.87
CA ASP A 5 38.52 -17.04 -2.41
C ASP A 5 37.01 -17.29 -2.63
N ARG A 6 36.63 -17.58 -3.87
CA ARG A 6 35.25 -17.77 -4.35
C ARG A 6 34.73 -19.21 -4.21
N SER A 7 35.37 -20.01 -3.37
CA SER A 7 35.13 -21.47 -3.33
C SER A 7 34.46 -22.03 -2.05
N ASN A 8 34.08 -21.20 -1.07
CA ASN A 8 33.24 -21.65 0.04
C ASN A 8 31.83 -21.08 -0.11
N ILE A 9 30.98 -21.78 -0.86
CA ILE A 9 29.51 -21.56 -0.80
C ILE A 9 29.12 -22.00 0.61
N ASP A 10 28.65 -21.06 1.41
CA ASP A 10 28.21 -21.31 2.77
C ASP A 10 27.08 -22.36 2.76
N PRO A 11 27.30 -23.56 3.38
CA PRO A 11 26.32 -24.63 3.31
C PRO A 11 24.95 -24.23 3.90
N THR A 12 24.95 -23.29 4.84
CA THR A 12 23.68 -22.72 5.39
C THR A 12 22.93 -21.91 4.35
N ALA A 13 23.62 -21.10 3.54
CA ALA A 13 23.00 -20.35 2.46
C ALA A 13 22.37 -21.28 1.41
N VAL A 14 23.04 -22.37 1.05
CA VAL A 14 22.50 -23.37 0.12
C VAL A 14 21.24 -24.03 0.69
N ALA A 15 21.26 -24.40 1.97
CA ALA A 15 20.09 -24.98 2.63
C ALA A 15 18.90 -24.01 2.69
N VAL A 16 19.15 -22.73 2.97
CA VAL A 16 18.13 -21.66 2.97
C VAL A 16 17.52 -21.49 1.57
N TRP A 17 18.34 -21.44 0.51
CA TRP A 17 17.82 -21.34 -0.86
C TRP A 17 17.03 -22.58 -1.27
N ALA A 18 17.50 -23.79 -0.94
CA ALA A 18 16.77 -25.02 -1.21
C ALA A 18 15.41 -25.03 -0.50
N SER A 19 15.36 -24.63 0.77
CA SER A 19 14.13 -24.53 1.54
C SER A 19 13.17 -23.49 0.95
N ALA A 20 13.68 -22.33 0.52
CA ALA A 20 12.87 -21.30 -0.13
C ALA A 20 12.25 -21.81 -1.45
N VAL A 21 13.01 -22.56 -2.26
CA VAL A 21 12.50 -23.17 -3.50
C VAL A 21 11.40 -24.19 -3.20
N VAL A 22 11.57 -25.02 -2.17
CA VAL A 22 10.53 -25.97 -1.73
C VAL A 22 9.25 -25.23 -1.29
N LEU A 23 9.39 -24.15 -0.52
CA LEU A 23 8.25 -23.34 -0.11
C LEU A 23 7.56 -22.65 -1.30
N PHE A 24 8.32 -22.18 -2.29
CA PHE A 24 7.76 -21.62 -3.51
C PHE A 24 6.98 -22.67 -4.31
N ALA A 25 7.53 -23.89 -4.42
CA ALA A 25 6.83 -25.00 -5.05
C ALA A 25 5.55 -25.36 -4.29
N LEU A 26 5.59 -25.37 -2.96
CA LEU A 26 4.42 -25.59 -2.11
C LEU A 26 3.34 -24.53 -2.36
N ILE A 27 3.70 -23.24 -2.40
CA ILE A 27 2.77 -22.14 -2.71
C ILE A 27 2.17 -22.31 -4.10
N ALA A 28 2.99 -22.67 -5.10
CA ALA A 28 2.52 -22.91 -6.45
C ALA A 28 1.51 -24.08 -6.50
N VAL A 29 1.76 -25.16 -5.81
CA VAL A 29 0.85 -26.32 -5.71
C VAL A 29 -0.43 -25.92 -4.97
N LEU A 30 -0.35 -25.23 -3.84
CA LEU A 30 -1.52 -24.73 -3.10
C LEU A 30 -2.40 -23.83 -3.97
N ARG A 31 -1.80 -22.98 -4.80
CA ARG A 31 -2.51 -22.14 -5.75
C ARG A 31 -3.15 -22.95 -6.88
N ALA A 32 -2.40 -23.88 -7.50
CA ALA A 32 -2.83 -24.59 -8.68
C ALA A 32 -3.85 -25.73 -8.37
N VAL A 33 -3.60 -26.50 -7.31
CA VAL A 33 -4.40 -27.70 -6.97
C VAL A 33 -5.57 -27.31 -6.07
N PHE A 34 -5.30 -26.59 -4.97
CA PHE A 34 -6.32 -26.26 -3.98
C PHE A 34 -7.09 -24.97 -4.29
N LYS A 35 -6.69 -24.21 -5.34
CA LYS A 35 -7.32 -22.96 -5.76
C LYS A 35 -7.59 -22.01 -4.59
N LEU A 36 -6.67 -21.95 -3.63
CA LEU A 36 -6.80 -21.10 -2.47
C LEU A 36 -6.90 -19.63 -2.88
N ASN A 37 -7.74 -18.88 -2.16
CA ASN A 37 -7.86 -17.45 -2.35
C ASN A 37 -6.52 -16.75 -2.12
N PHE A 38 -6.22 -15.73 -2.93
CA PHE A 38 -4.97 -14.97 -2.88
C PHE A 38 -4.63 -14.50 -1.46
N SER A 39 -5.61 -13.96 -0.72
CA SER A 39 -5.42 -13.47 0.64
C SER A 39 -5.01 -14.58 1.62
N LEU A 40 -5.67 -15.75 1.56
CA LEU A 40 -5.33 -16.89 2.40
C LEU A 40 -3.93 -17.41 2.07
N LEU A 41 -3.60 -17.49 0.78
CA LEU A 41 -2.29 -17.91 0.33
C LEU A 41 -1.18 -16.97 0.83
N THR A 42 -1.43 -15.65 0.83
CA THR A 42 -0.49 -14.65 1.33
C THR A 42 -0.28 -14.75 2.85
N VAL A 43 -1.35 -15.00 3.62
CA VAL A 43 -1.25 -15.22 5.07
C VAL A 43 -0.48 -16.50 5.39
N LEU A 44 -0.74 -17.58 4.66
CA LEU A 44 0.03 -18.82 4.78
C LEU A 44 1.51 -18.61 4.42
N ALA A 45 1.77 -17.85 3.34
CA ALA A 45 3.12 -17.50 2.92
C ALA A 45 3.88 -16.72 4.01
N LEU A 46 3.22 -15.80 4.71
CA LEU A 46 3.81 -15.09 5.84
C LEU A 46 4.17 -16.06 6.98
N GLY A 47 3.25 -16.96 7.36
CA GLY A 47 3.52 -17.98 8.37
C GLY A 47 4.70 -18.90 8.00
N LEU A 48 4.78 -19.32 6.72
CA LEU A 48 5.89 -20.11 6.20
C LEU A 48 7.22 -19.34 6.21
N GLY A 49 7.19 -18.04 5.91
CA GLY A 49 8.37 -17.16 5.99
C GLY A 49 8.89 -17.04 7.42
N ILE A 50 8.01 -16.80 8.39
CA ILE A 50 8.35 -16.76 9.81
C ILE A 50 8.96 -18.11 10.25
N ALA A 51 8.33 -19.24 9.89
CA ALA A 51 8.82 -20.56 10.22
C ALA A 51 10.22 -20.82 9.61
N LEU A 52 10.45 -20.39 8.37
CA LEU A 52 11.75 -20.48 7.72
C LEU A 52 12.84 -19.73 8.52
N SER A 53 12.55 -18.52 8.97
CA SER A 53 13.48 -17.73 9.78
C SER A 53 13.81 -18.41 11.11
N LEU A 54 12.81 -18.99 11.79
CA LEU A 54 13.00 -19.68 13.06
C LEU A 54 13.81 -20.97 12.90
N VAL A 55 13.61 -21.72 11.83
CA VAL A 55 14.36 -22.98 11.56
C VAL A 55 15.84 -22.70 11.30
N PHE A 56 16.18 -21.59 10.68
CA PHE A 56 17.56 -21.22 10.38
C PHE A 56 18.15 -20.16 11.33
N ASP A 57 17.57 -20.00 12.53
CA ASP A 57 18.03 -19.04 13.56
C ASP A 57 18.32 -17.64 13.02
N GLY A 58 17.47 -17.19 12.08
CA GLY A 58 17.60 -15.88 11.45
C GLY A 58 18.67 -15.77 10.35
N GLN A 59 19.40 -16.83 10.02
CA GLN A 59 20.42 -16.81 8.96
C GLN A 59 19.84 -16.87 7.54
N VAL A 60 18.92 -15.95 7.23
CA VAL A 60 18.19 -15.92 5.96
C VAL A 60 18.56 -14.71 5.09
N ASP A 61 19.62 -14.00 5.41
CA ASP A 61 20.06 -12.77 4.72
C ASP A 61 20.29 -12.95 3.22
N SER A 62 20.68 -14.17 2.82
CA SER A 62 20.87 -14.52 1.40
C SER A 62 19.59 -14.35 0.57
N LEU A 63 18.40 -14.38 1.19
CA LEU A 63 17.10 -14.17 0.54
C LEU A 63 16.75 -12.71 0.33
N ASN A 64 17.43 -11.76 1.00
CA ASN A 64 17.17 -10.32 0.88
C ASN A 64 17.18 -9.84 -0.59
N LEU A 65 18.00 -10.47 -1.44
CA LEU A 65 18.05 -10.17 -2.86
C LEU A 65 16.66 -10.31 -3.52
N LEU A 66 15.96 -11.42 -3.28
CA LEU A 66 14.62 -11.66 -3.87
C LEU A 66 13.57 -10.71 -3.33
N GLY A 67 13.60 -10.44 -2.00
CA GLY A 67 12.72 -9.47 -1.37
C GLY A 67 12.91 -8.07 -1.98
N ASN A 68 14.14 -7.62 -2.12
CA ASN A 68 14.48 -6.33 -2.70
C ASN A 68 14.09 -6.23 -4.19
N ILE A 69 14.28 -7.30 -4.98
CA ILE A 69 13.81 -7.33 -6.38
C ILE A 69 12.30 -7.10 -6.43
N TYR A 70 11.52 -7.79 -5.60
CA TYR A 70 10.08 -7.60 -5.55
C TYR A 70 9.67 -6.18 -5.15
N ILE A 71 10.29 -5.63 -4.10
CA ILE A 71 10.03 -4.25 -3.65
C ILE A 71 10.36 -3.26 -4.77
N ASN A 72 11.50 -3.44 -5.45
CA ASN A 72 11.90 -2.57 -6.55
C ASN A 72 10.93 -2.65 -7.73
N LEU A 73 10.45 -3.85 -8.09
CA LEU A 73 9.47 -4.03 -9.16
C LEU A 73 8.14 -3.33 -8.86
N ILE A 74 7.62 -3.48 -7.64
CA ILE A 74 6.39 -2.81 -7.24
C ILE A 74 6.57 -1.30 -7.20
N THR A 75 7.66 -0.83 -6.60
CA THR A 75 7.97 0.59 -6.44
C THR A 75 8.15 1.29 -7.79
N ALA A 76 8.77 0.62 -8.76
CA ALA A 76 8.95 1.16 -10.10
C ALA A 76 7.62 1.45 -10.84
N LEU A 77 6.55 0.72 -10.51
CA LEU A 77 5.24 0.88 -11.14
C LEU A 77 4.33 1.87 -10.40
N VAL A 78 4.61 2.19 -9.14
CA VAL A 78 3.75 3.03 -8.29
C VAL A 78 3.65 4.46 -8.84
N ALA A 79 4.78 5.11 -9.11
CA ALA A 79 4.80 6.49 -9.57
C ALA A 79 4.12 6.68 -10.94
N PRO A 80 4.43 5.88 -11.99
CA PRO A 80 3.71 5.93 -13.25
C PRO A 80 2.20 5.65 -13.10
N LEU A 81 1.84 4.67 -12.25
CA LEU A 81 0.44 4.33 -12.00
C LEU A 81 -0.34 5.51 -11.41
N ILE A 82 0.20 6.13 -10.36
CA ILE A 82 -0.43 7.28 -9.71
C ILE A 82 -0.61 8.41 -10.73
N PHE A 83 0.44 8.74 -11.46
CA PHE A 83 0.43 9.82 -12.43
C PHE A 83 -0.66 9.64 -13.50
N VAL A 84 -0.65 8.50 -14.18
CA VAL A 84 -1.59 8.22 -15.27
C VAL A 84 -3.01 8.03 -14.77
N SER A 85 -3.19 7.40 -13.61
CA SER A 85 -4.50 7.15 -13.01
C SER A 85 -5.21 8.45 -12.62
N ILE A 86 -4.49 9.42 -12.04
CA ILE A 86 -5.04 10.71 -11.67
C ILE A 86 -5.46 11.50 -12.92
N ILE A 87 -4.60 11.55 -13.95
CA ILE A 87 -4.93 12.24 -15.19
C ILE A 87 -6.16 11.61 -15.84
N SER A 88 -6.20 10.30 -15.97
CA SER A 88 -7.33 9.57 -16.56
C SER A 88 -8.63 9.84 -15.78
N SER A 89 -8.60 9.73 -14.45
CA SER A 89 -9.77 9.92 -13.60
C SER A 89 -10.34 11.34 -13.67
N ILE A 90 -9.49 12.35 -13.59
CA ILE A 90 -9.91 13.75 -13.66
C ILE A 90 -10.44 14.12 -15.04
N THR A 91 -9.80 13.65 -16.11
CA THR A 91 -10.24 13.93 -17.48
C THR A 91 -11.55 13.25 -17.83
N TYR A 92 -11.86 12.11 -17.17
CA TYR A 92 -13.15 11.43 -17.31
C TYR A 92 -14.32 12.25 -16.73
N VAL A 93 -14.12 12.96 -15.62
CA VAL A 93 -15.17 13.83 -15.02
C VAL A 93 -15.63 14.94 -15.96
N GLY A 94 -14.75 15.43 -16.84
CA GLY A 94 -15.06 16.34 -17.96
C GLY A 94 -15.56 17.74 -17.59
N SER A 95 -15.84 18.02 -16.32
CA SER A 95 -16.38 19.31 -15.86
C SER A 95 -15.60 19.85 -14.66
N LEU A 96 -14.96 21.01 -14.84
CA LEU A 96 -14.21 21.67 -13.76
C LEU A 96 -15.08 22.08 -12.57
N LYS A 97 -16.35 22.43 -12.81
CA LYS A 97 -17.31 22.77 -11.72
C LYS A 97 -17.59 21.54 -10.86
N LYS A 98 -17.87 20.40 -11.49
CA LYS A 98 -18.06 19.11 -10.77
C LYS A 98 -16.79 18.68 -10.06
N LEU A 99 -15.63 18.77 -10.73
CA LEU A 99 -14.34 18.44 -10.17
C LEU A 99 -14.05 19.26 -8.90
N ARG A 100 -14.24 20.59 -8.95
CA ARG A 100 -14.03 21.46 -7.79
C ARG A 100 -14.98 21.11 -6.64
N SER A 101 -16.27 20.93 -6.92
CA SER A 101 -17.27 20.65 -5.88
C SER A 101 -17.06 19.29 -5.22
N ILE A 102 -16.88 18.24 -6.03
CA ILE A 102 -16.66 16.88 -5.53
C ILE A 102 -15.28 16.78 -4.89
N GLY A 103 -14.23 17.27 -5.56
CA GLY A 103 -12.86 17.18 -5.08
C GLY A 103 -12.65 17.86 -3.74
N LEU A 104 -13.11 19.11 -3.58
CA LEU A 104 -12.94 19.83 -2.32
C LEU A 104 -13.65 19.16 -1.15
N ARG A 105 -14.87 18.68 -1.39
CA ARG A 105 -15.65 17.96 -0.37
C ARG A 105 -15.02 16.62 -0.02
N SER A 106 -14.59 15.85 -1.02
CA SER A 106 -13.95 14.56 -0.80
C SER A 106 -12.62 14.69 -0.05
N VAL A 107 -11.78 15.66 -0.44
CA VAL A 107 -10.52 15.92 0.26
C VAL A 107 -10.78 16.37 1.70
N GLY A 108 -11.75 17.28 1.92
CA GLY A 108 -12.13 17.71 3.26
C GLY A 108 -12.56 16.55 4.17
N TRP A 109 -13.42 15.67 3.65
CA TRP A 109 -13.87 14.49 4.38
C TRP A 109 -12.74 13.48 4.64
N LEU A 110 -11.87 13.24 3.66
CA LEU A 110 -10.71 12.37 3.82
C LEU A 110 -9.74 12.90 4.88
N LEU A 111 -9.46 14.20 4.88
CA LEU A 111 -8.61 14.82 5.90
C LEU A 111 -9.23 14.74 7.29
N LEU A 112 -10.53 14.99 7.41
CA LEU A 112 -11.24 14.88 8.67
C LEU A 112 -11.22 13.45 9.22
N THR A 113 -11.54 12.46 8.39
CA THR A 113 -11.54 11.05 8.82
C THR A 113 -10.13 10.56 9.17
N ASN A 114 -9.09 11.00 8.44
CA ASN A 114 -7.70 10.71 8.78
C ASN A 114 -7.28 11.37 10.10
N LEU A 115 -7.69 12.63 10.33
CA LEU A 115 -7.40 13.32 11.61
C LEU A 115 -8.02 12.55 12.78
N ILE A 116 -9.28 12.12 12.65
CA ILE A 116 -9.96 11.31 13.67
C ILE A 116 -9.19 10.00 13.91
N ALA A 117 -8.76 9.31 12.82
CA ALA A 117 -7.99 8.09 12.93
C ALA A 117 -6.66 8.29 13.66
N ILE A 118 -5.93 9.37 13.35
CA ILE A 118 -4.66 9.72 14.02
C ILE A 118 -4.89 9.97 15.51
N VAL A 119 -5.87 10.82 15.84
CA VAL A 119 -6.18 11.15 17.25
C VAL A 119 -6.60 9.89 18.01
N MET A 120 -7.43 9.05 17.41
CA MET A 120 -7.86 7.78 18.01
C MET A 120 -6.67 6.82 18.22
N THR A 121 -5.79 6.70 17.22
CA THR A 121 -4.61 5.83 17.32
C THR A 121 -3.65 6.30 18.40
N LEU A 122 -3.32 7.58 18.44
CA LEU A 122 -2.46 8.15 19.46
C LEU A 122 -3.10 8.07 20.86
N GLY A 123 -4.41 8.35 20.95
CA GLY A 123 -5.17 8.27 22.20
C GLY A 123 -5.24 6.86 22.80
N VAL A 124 -5.06 5.81 21.99
CA VAL A 124 -5.00 4.43 22.47
C VAL A 124 -3.56 3.94 22.62
N ALA A 125 -2.70 4.21 21.65
CA ALA A 125 -1.33 3.69 21.63
C ALA A 125 -0.46 4.27 22.75
N ILE A 126 -0.60 5.58 23.06
CA ILE A 126 0.23 6.24 24.07
C ILE A 126 -0.10 5.71 25.48
N PRO A 127 -1.36 5.68 25.96
CA PRO A 127 -1.67 5.18 27.29
C PRO A 127 -1.35 3.69 27.49
N LEU A 128 -1.49 2.90 26.42
CA LEU A 128 -1.20 1.45 26.46
C LEU A 128 0.29 1.13 26.27
N HIS A 129 1.15 2.14 26.10
CA HIS A 129 2.60 1.99 25.88
C HIS A 129 2.91 0.99 24.75
N ILE A 130 2.07 0.93 23.72
CA ILE A 130 2.23 -0.03 22.62
C ILE A 130 3.45 0.34 21.81
N GLY A 131 4.36 -0.62 21.62
CA GLY A 131 5.64 -0.41 20.94
C GLY A 131 6.80 -0.02 21.86
N SER A 132 6.60 0.15 23.18
CA SER A 132 7.63 0.56 24.13
C SER A 132 8.76 -0.46 24.36
N GLY A 133 8.70 -1.64 23.78
CA GLY A 133 9.75 -2.68 23.85
C GLY A 133 10.64 -2.77 22.62
N VAL A 134 10.31 -2.05 21.55
CA VAL A 134 11.11 -2.02 20.33
C VAL A 134 12.26 -1.04 20.57
N LYS A 135 13.43 -1.54 20.96
CA LYS A 135 14.67 -0.80 20.82
C LYS A 135 14.91 -0.71 19.31
N LEU A 136 14.55 0.41 18.71
CA LEU A 136 15.10 0.81 17.42
C LEU A 136 16.62 0.71 17.62
N VAL A 137 17.25 -0.12 16.81
CA VAL A 137 18.68 -0.40 16.89
C VAL A 137 19.40 0.94 17.10
N ASP A 138 20.32 0.99 18.09
CA ASP A 138 21.16 2.16 18.41
C ASP A 138 22.19 2.38 17.27
N ASP A 139 21.70 2.48 16.06
CA ASP A 139 22.49 2.76 14.87
C ASP A 139 22.39 4.27 14.59
N GLU A 140 23.53 4.93 14.45
CA GLU A 140 23.60 6.34 14.04
C GLU A 140 22.77 6.62 12.78
N SER A 141 22.57 5.58 11.93
CA SER A 141 21.70 5.62 10.78
C SER A 141 20.22 5.83 11.12
N THR A 142 19.72 5.25 12.21
CA THR A 142 18.33 5.39 12.65
C THR A 142 18.10 6.74 13.34
N ALA A 143 19.06 7.21 14.14
CA ALA A 143 19.04 8.56 14.71
C ALA A 143 19.13 9.62 13.59
N GLY A 144 19.96 9.41 12.57
CA GLY A 144 20.04 10.24 11.39
C GLY A 144 18.75 10.24 10.56
N PHE A 145 18.06 9.10 10.47
CA PHE A 145 16.74 9.00 9.82
C PHE A 145 15.66 9.79 10.58
N LEU A 146 15.61 9.69 11.90
CA LEU A 146 14.66 10.44 12.74
C LEU A 146 14.93 11.95 12.71
N THR A 147 16.20 12.37 12.76
CA THR A 147 16.58 13.78 12.64
C THR A 147 16.37 14.34 11.24
N SER A 148 16.53 13.55 10.19
CA SER A 148 16.22 13.97 8.82
C SER A 148 14.71 14.10 8.55
N GLN A 149 13.86 13.45 9.35
CA GLN A 149 12.40 13.59 9.30
C GLN A 149 11.88 14.85 9.99
N THR A 150 12.68 15.52 10.81
CA THR A 150 12.32 16.81 11.45
C THR A 150 12.70 18.00 10.54
N ALA A 151 12.38 17.91 9.25
CA ALA A 151 12.54 19.03 8.35
C ALA A 151 11.67 20.22 8.83
N PRO A 152 12.18 21.47 8.81
CA PRO A 152 11.37 22.64 9.11
C PRO A 152 10.10 22.67 8.26
N LEU A 153 9.00 23.17 8.80
CA LEU A 153 7.68 23.17 8.14
C LEU A 153 7.69 23.80 6.74
N ASP A 154 8.51 24.81 6.55
CA ASP A 154 8.71 25.46 5.25
C ASP A 154 9.30 24.50 4.21
N GLN A 155 10.29 23.69 4.59
CA GLN A 155 10.86 22.67 3.72
C GLN A 155 9.87 21.53 3.44
N VAL A 156 9.08 21.12 4.44
CA VAL A 156 8.02 20.13 4.25
C VAL A 156 7.00 20.63 3.24
N ILE A 157 6.55 21.89 3.37
CA ILE A 157 5.61 22.50 2.43
C ILE A 157 6.24 22.61 1.03
N LEU A 158 7.48 23.07 0.92
CA LEU A 158 8.19 23.17 -0.37
C LEU A 158 8.36 21.81 -1.05
N ASN A 159 8.54 20.75 -0.28
CA ASN A 159 8.65 19.38 -0.79
C ASN A 159 7.34 18.81 -1.35
N PHE A 160 6.19 19.41 -1.05
CA PHE A 160 4.92 19.06 -1.70
C PHE A 160 4.84 19.57 -3.13
N PHE A 161 5.53 20.66 -3.46
CA PHE A 161 5.48 21.22 -4.81
C PHE A 161 6.50 20.55 -5.74
N PRO A 162 6.07 20.25 -6.99
CA PRO A 162 6.94 19.63 -7.97
C PRO A 162 8.05 20.58 -8.41
N LYS A 163 9.29 20.10 -8.40
CA LYS A 163 10.44 20.81 -8.95
C LYS A 163 10.77 20.32 -10.37
N ASN A 164 10.65 19.02 -10.58
CA ASN A 164 10.92 18.37 -11.86
C ASN A 164 10.13 17.07 -11.93
N ILE A 165 9.20 16.97 -12.88
CA ILE A 165 8.32 15.82 -13.04
C ILE A 165 9.09 14.50 -13.21
N VAL A 166 10.19 14.50 -13.97
CA VAL A 166 11.00 13.29 -14.19
C VAL A 166 11.72 12.90 -12.90
N GLY A 167 12.28 13.88 -12.19
CA GLY A 167 12.92 13.66 -10.89
C GLY A 167 11.93 13.21 -9.82
N ASP A 168 10.71 13.74 -9.81
CA ASP A 168 9.67 13.34 -8.86
C ASP A 168 9.18 11.92 -9.16
N LEU A 169 9.02 11.54 -10.44
CA LEU A 169 8.66 10.18 -10.85
C LEU A 169 9.76 9.17 -10.50
N SER A 170 11.02 9.47 -10.79
CA SER A 170 12.14 8.57 -10.49
C SER A 170 12.40 8.42 -8.99
N GLY A 171 12.16 9.48 -8.22
CA GLY A 171 12.26 9.48 -6.76
C GLY A 171 11.01 8.99 -6.03
N ASN A 172 9.97 8.55 -6.74
CA ASN A 172 8.67 8.12 -6.17
C ASN A 172 8.07 9.15 -5.20
N ARG A 173 8.24 10.45 -5.50
CA ARG A 173 7.72 11.55 -4.66
C ARG A 173 6.22 11.73 -4.91
N VAL A 174 5.40 10.97 -4.18
CA VAL A 174 3.96 10.81 -4.42
C VAL A 174 3.21 12.14 -4.47
N VAL A 175 3.42 13.05 -3.49
CA VAL A 175 2.68 14.32 -3.41
C VAL A 175 2.97 15.25 -4.59
N PRO A 176 4.24 15.52 -4.97
CA PRO A 176 4.56 16.26 -6.19
C PRO A 176 3.97 15.64 -7.46
N ILE A 177 3.99 14.30 -7.57
CA ILE A 177 3.39 13.58 -8.70
C ILE A 177 1.89 13.85 -8.78
N ILE A 178 1.16 13.77 -7.65
CA ILE A 178 -0.28 14.05 -7.58
C ILE A 178 -0.58 15.48 -8.02
N ILE A 179 0.18 16.47 -7.54
CA ILE A 179 -0.02 17.87 -7.90
C ILE A 179 0.23 18.08 -9.40
N THR A 180 1.33 17.57 -9.95
CA THR A 180 1.64 17.69 -11.38
C THR A 180 0.57 17.01 -12.24
N ALA A 181 0.17 15.80 -11.89
CA ALA A 181 -0.87 15.05 -12.60
C ALA A 181 -2.21 15.81 -12.58
N THR A 182 -2.57 16.40 -11.44
CA THR A 182 -3.80 17.19 -11.28
C THR A 182 -3.76 18.45 -12.16
N VAL A 183 -2.64 19.19 -12.17
CA VAL A 183 -2.48 20.38 -13.01
C VAL A 183 -2.61 20.03 -14.49
N LEU A 184 -1.92 18.98 -14.94
CA LEU A 184 -2.01 18.50 -16.33
C LEU A 184 -3.43 18.05 -16.69
N ALA A 185 -4.11 17.34 -15.81
CA ALA A 185 -5.48 16.89 -16.03
C ALA A 185 -6.45 18.08 -16.16
N ILE A 186 -6.32 19.10 -15.30
CA ILE A 186 -7.10 20.34 -15.39
C ILE A 186 -6.83 21.06 -16.71
N ALA A 187 -5.57 21.12 -17.15
CA ALA A 187 -5.19 21.71 -18.43
C ALA A 187 -5.85 20.96 -19.61
N ILE A 188 -5.80 19.63 -19.63
CA ILE A 188 -6.45 18.81 -20.66
C ILE A 188 -7.96 19.07 -20.70
N VAL A 189 -8.63 19.10 -19.52
CA VAL A 189 -10.07 19.42 -19.46
C VAL A 189 -10.37 20.84 -19.94
N SER A 190 -9.51 21.80 -19.64
CA SER A 190 -9.65 23.20 -20.08
C SER A 190 -9.51 23.33 -21.60
N VAL A 191 -8.44 22.74 -22.17
CA VAL A 191 -8.22 22.74 -23.64
C VAL A 191 -9.35 22.01 -24.35
N GLY A 192 -9.89 20.96 -23.77
CA GLY A 192 -11.00 20.17 -24.30
C GLY A 192 -12.32 20.94 -24.46
N ARG A 193 -12.40 22.17 -23.94
CA ARG A 193 -13.54 23.08 -24.21
C ARG A 193 -13.49 23.78 -25.56
N GLN A 194 -12.28 23.88 -26.13
CA GLN A 194 -12.03 24.63 -27.37
C GLN A 194 -11.54 23.73 -28.50
N LYS A 195 -10.86 22.64 -28.18
CA LYS A 195 -10.25 21.72 -29.15
C LYS A 195 -10.56 20.28 -28.77
N ASP A 196 -10.56 19.39 -29.76
CA ASP A 196 -10.68 17.96 -29.49
C ASP A 196 -9.41 17.42 -28.81
N VAL A 197 -9.60 16.84 -27.64
CA VAL A 197 -8.56 16.21 -26.82
C VAL A 197 -8.83 14.71 -26.62
N SER A 198 -9.68 14.12 -27.44
CA SER A 198 -10.11 12.72 -27.33
C SER A 198 -8.91 11.77 -27.41
N ILE A 199 -7.95 12.04 -28.26
CA ILE A 199 -6.71 11.23 -28.42
C ILE A 199 -5.90 11.24 -27.14
N VAL A 200 -5.70 12.42 -26.52
CA VAL A 200 -4.93 12.55 -25.29
C VAL A 200 -5.62 11.83 -24.14
N LYS A 201 -6.95 11.96 -24.01
CA LYS A 201 -7.73 11.23 -23.00
C LYS A 201 -7.61 9.73 -23.17
N ARG A 202 -7.81 9.24 -24.40
CA ARG A 202 -7.69 7.81 -24.73
C ARG A 202 -6.28 7.28 -24.46
N PHE A 203 -5.25 8.07 -24.75
CA PHE A 203 -3.86 7.72 -24.46
C PHE A 203 -3.65 7.45 -22.95
N PHE A 204 -4.09 8.37 -22.07
CA PHE A 204 -3.96 8.18 -20.64
C PHE A 204 -4.82 7.03 -20.11
N GLU A 205 -6.02 6.84 -20.66
CA GLU A 205 -6.90 5.73 -20.28
C GLU A 205 -6.26 4.38 -20.63
N GLN A 206 -5.81 4.19 -21.87
CA GLN A 206 -5.16 2.97 -22.31
C GLN A 206 -3.84 2.71 -21.59
N THR A 207 -3.04 3.75 -21.36
CA THR A 207 -1.77 3.64 -20.61
C THR A 207 -2.04 3.21 -19.18
N LYS A 208 -3.08 3.76 -18.53
CA LYS A 208 -3.53 3.33 -17.20
C LYS A 208 -3.83 1.83 -17.20
N ASP A 209 -4.62 1.34 -18.14
CA ASP A 209 -5.01 -0.07 -18.20
C ASP A 209 -3.81 -1.00 -18.41
N VAL A 210 -2.84 -0.60 -19.26
CA VAL A 210 -1.58 -1.32 -19.45
C VAL A 210 -0.77 -1.39 -18.17
N ILE A 211 -0.60 -0.26 -17.47
CA ILE A 211 0.16 -0.23 -16.21
C ILE A 211 -0.56 -1.06 -15.13
N TYR A 212 -1.90 -1.00 -15.05
CA TYR A 212 -2.65 -1.86 -14.11
C TYR A 212 -2.42 -3.34 -14.38
N LYS A 213 -2.38 -3.74 -15.65
CA LYS A 213 -2.09 -5.12 -16.01
C LYS A 213 -0.67 -5.51 -15.60
N ALA A 214 0.31 -4.63 -15.81
CA ALA A 214 1.69 -4.84 -15.38
C ALA A 214 1.81 -4.97 -13.85
N VAL A 215 1.13 -4.09 -13.10
CA VAL A 215 1.03 -4.21 -11.63
C VAL A 215 0.40 -5.55 -11.23
N GLY A 216 -0.65 -5.97 -11.92
CA GLY A 216 -1.28 -7.28 -11.70
C GLY A 216 -0.28 -8.44 -11.77
N TYR A 217 0.61 -8.45 -12.76
CA TYR A 217 1.65 -9.48 -12.89
C TYR A 217 2.64 -9.45 -11.70
N VAL A 218 3.03 -8.25 -11.25
CA VAL A 218 3.92 -8.14 -10.09
C VAL A 218 3.20 -8.55 -8.80
N VAL A 219 1.94 -8.16 -8.63
CA VAL A 219 1.12 -8.56 -7.48
C VAL A 219 0.93 -10.08 -7.40
N GLU A 220 0.87 -10.78 -8.54
CA GLU A 220 0.80 -12.24 -8.54
C GLU A 220 2.01 -12.92 -7.89
N LEU A 221 3.15 -12.24 -7.83
CA LEU A 221 4.37 -12.71 -7.15
C LEU A 221 4.32 -12.47 -5.62
N THR A 222 3.33 -11.72 -5.12
CA THR A 222 3.24 -11.35 -3.69
C THR A 222 3.36 -12.53 -2.74
N PRO A 223 2.70 -13.68 -2.90
CA PRO A 223 2.83 -14.77 -1.95
C PRO A 223 4.28 -15.29 -1.84
N TYR A 224 5.01 -15.33 -2.94
CA TYR A 224 6.43 -15.74 -2.97
C TYR A 224 7.31 -14.70 -2.27
N ALA A 225 7.09 -13.44 -2.58
CA ALA A 225 7.81 -12.33 -1.96
C ALA A 225 7.55 -12.25 -0.45
N VAL A 226 6.32 -12.53 0.00
CA VAL A 226 5.93 -12.50 1.41
C VAL A 226 6.61 -13.59 2.22
N VAL A 227 6.90 -14.78 1.65
CA VAL A 227 7.76 -15.77 2.32
C VAL A 227 9.12 -15.18 2.61
N VAL A 228 9.73 -14.58 1.60
CA VAL A 228 11.10 -14.02 1.71
C VAL A 228 11.13 -12.84 2.67
N LEU A 229 10.24 -11.86 2.47
CA LEU A 229 10.16 -10.67 3.31
C LEU A 229 9.76 -11.00 4.75
N GLY A 230 8.86 -11.97 4.94
CA GLY A 230 8.50 -12.48 6.26
C GLY A 230 9.68 -13.16 6.96
N ALA A 231 10.47 -13.95 6.24
CA ALA A 231 11.66 -14.58 6.80
C ALA A 231 12.72 -13.55 7.19
N THR A 232 13.06 -12.64 6.29
CA THR A 232 14.12 -11.64 6.54
C THR A 232 13.73 -10.60 7.59
N SER A 233 12.46 -10.18 7.61
CA SER A 233 11.94 -9.28 8.67
C SER A 233 11.94 -9.94 10.04
N THR A 234 11.60 -11.24 10.11
CA THR A 234 11.63 -12.00 11.36
C THR A 234 13.07 -12.16 11.84
N ALA A 235 14.03 -12.46 10.95
CA ALA A 235 15.45 -12.57 11.28
C ALA A 235 16.00 -11.28 11.91
N ALA A 236 15.65 -10.13 11.38
CA ALA A 236 16.02 -8.83 11.92
C ALA A 236 15.45 -8.58 13.35
N THR A 237 14.39 -9.31 13.71
CA THR A 237 13.63 -9.10 14.96
C THR A 237 13.87 -10.19 16.00
N THR A 238 14.32 -11.40 15.60
CA THR A 238 14.41 -12.60 16.46
C THR A 238 15.40 -12.48 17.62
N SER A 239 16.22 -11.43 17.66
CA SER A 239 17.12 -11.24 18.80
C SER A 239 16.40 -10.98 20.13
N LYS A 240 15.05 -10.73 20.14
CA LYS A 240 14.28 -10.52 21.39
C LYS A 240 12.83 -10.89 21.19
N ALA A 241 12.31 -11.86 21.97
CA ALA A 241 10.89 -12.22 22.04
C ALA A 241 9.99 -10.98 22.31
N ASP A 242 10.48 -10.02 23.08
CA ASP A 242 9.79 -8.76 23.39
C ASP A 242 9.50 -7.91 22.12
N ALA A 243 10.40 -7.91 21.16
CA ALA A 243 10.20 -7.18 19.90
C ALA A 243 9.11 -7.82 19.03
N LEU A 244 9.02 -9.15 19.00
CA LEU A 244 7.93 -9.87 18.30
C LEU A 244 6.57 -9.59 18.94
N LEU A 245 6.50 -9.60 20.28
CA LEU A 245 5.27 -9.25 21.00
C LEU A 245 4.86 -7.79 20.76
N ALA A 246 5.83 -6.88 20.73
CA ALA A 246 5.57 -5.47 20.41
C ALA A 246 5.06 -5.30 18.98
N LEU A 247 5.65 -5.96 17.99
CA LEU A 247 5.17 -5.93 16.60
C LEU A 247 3.76 -6.53 16.47
N LEU A 248 3.50 -7.67 17.12
CA LEU A 248 2.18 -8.29 17.14
C LEU A 248 1.14 -7.37 17.77
N SER A 249 1.48 -6.69 18.87
CA SER A 249 0.59 -5.74 19.54
C SER A 249 0.23 -4.54 18.64
N ILE A 250 1.20 -4.01 17.89
CA ILE A 250 0.98 -2.93 16.90
C ILE A 250 0.05 -3.42 15.77
N LEU A 251 0.28 -4.63 15.27
CA LEU A 251 -0.52 -5.21 14.21
C LEU A 251 -1.98 -5.42 14.66
N VAL A 252 -2.17 -6.04 15.82
CA VAL A 252 -3.52 -6.27 16.40
C VAL A 252 -4.21 -4.93 16.67
N LEU A 253 -3.53 -3.98 17.27
CA LEU A 253 -4.06 -2.64 17.49
C LEU A 253 -4.48 -1.99 16.17
N GLY A 254 -3.62 -2.05 15.14
CA GLY A 254 -3.92 -1.51 13.82
C GLY A 254 -5.19 -2.11 13.22
N PHE A 255 -5.37 -3.43 13.30
CA PHE A 255 -6.59 -4.10 12.83
C PHE A 255 -7.83 -3.67 13.63
N VAL A 256 -7.75 -3.68 14.95
CA VAL A 256 -8.88 -3.27 15.82
C VAL A 256 -9.29 -1.83 15.55
N LEU A 257 -8.33 -0.91 15.49
CA LEU A 257 -8.61 0.50 15.22
C LEU A 257 -9.15 0.73 13.80
N ASN A 258 -8.68 -0.02 12.79
CA ASN A 258 -9.27 0.03 11.46
C ASN A 258 -10.73 -0.43 11.44
N ILE A 259 -11.08 -1.50 12.16
CA ILE A 259 -12.47 -1.95 12.30
C ILE A 259 -13.31 -0.88 13.00
N ILE A 260 -12.83 -0.30 14.08
CA ILE A 260 -13.51 0.79 14.78
C ILE A 260 -13.70 2.00 13.86
N GLN A 261 -12.65 2.41 13.15
CA GLN A 261 -12.72 3.50 12.18
C GLN A 261 -13.75 3.22 11.07
N ALA A 262 -13.71 2.02 10.49
CA ALA A 262 -14.58 1.68 9.37
C ALA A 262 -16.06 1.61 9.78
N PHE A 263 -16.38 0.98 10.90
CA PHE A 263 -17.78 0.70 11.26
C PHE A 263 -18.34 1.66 12.29
N VAL A 264 -17.56 2.07 13.30
CA VAL A 264 -18.04 2.95 14.36
C VAL A 264 -17.91 4.40 13.93
N VAL A 265 -16.72 4.88 13.63
CA VAL A 265 -16.48 6.30 13.31
C VAL A 265 -17.22 6.69 12.02
N ASN A 266 -17.01 5.96 10.93
CA ASN A 266 -17.69 6.24 9.68
C ASN A 266 -19.20 6.00 9.77
N GLY A 267 -19.65 5.03 10.57
CA GLY A 267 -21.07 4.79 10.86
C GLY A 267 -21.73 5.96 11.59
N LEU A 268 -21.04 6.56 12.58
CA LEU A 268 -21.51 7.75 13.28
C LEU A 268 -21.57 8.97 12.33
N LEU A 269 -20.54 9.15 11.51
CA LEU A 269 -20.52 10.22 10.49
C LEU A 269 -21.67 10.07 9.50
N LEU A 270 -21.95 8.85 9.02
CA LEU A 270 -23.10 8.57 8.16
C LEU A 270 -24.42 8.91 8.84
N LYS A 271 -24.59 8.53 10.11
CA LYS A 271 -25.83 8.77 10.85
C LYS A 271 -26.05 10.24 11.15
N PHE A 272 -25.03 10.93 11.68
CA PHE A 272 -25.21 12.29 12.21
C PHE A 272 -24.98 13.40 11.17
N VAL A 273 -24.13 13.14 10.19
CA VAL A 273 -23.77 14.15 9.17
C VAL A 273 -24.49 13.91 7.85
N ALA A 274 -24.46 12.66 7.37
CA ALA A 274 -25.12 12.32 6.10
C ALA A 274 -26.62 11.96 6.27
N HIS A 275 -27.08 11.76 7.51
CA HIS A 275 -28.45 11.33 7.85
C HIS A 275 -28.84 10.02 7.14
N VAL A 276 -27.87 9.15 6.85
CA VAL A 276 -28.07 7.85 6.21
C VAL A 276 -27.99 6.76 7.27
N PRO A 277 -28.93 5.78 7.29
CA PRO A 277 -28.86 4.66 8.21
C PRO A 277 -27.60 3.84 7.97
N PRO A 278 -26.65 3.70 8.94
CA PRO A 278 -25.37 3.05 8.71
C PRO A 278 -25.49 1.58 8.28
N LEU A 279 -26.42 0.83 8.88
CA LEU A 279 -26.63 -0.59 8.56
C LEU A 279 -27.08 -0.79 7.10
N THR A 280 -27.95 0.06 6.60
CA THR A 280 -28.41 0.01 5.20
C THR A 280 -27.28 0.32 4.25
N PHE A 281 -26.46 1.34 4.59
CA PHE A 281 -25.29 1.70 3.81
C PHE A 281 -24.25 0.56 3.80
N PHE A 282 -23.88 0.00 4.95
CA PHE A 282 -22.90 -1.07 5.03
C PHE A 282 -23.37 -2.33 4.30
N LYS A 283 -24.66 -2.69 4.38
CA LYS A 283 -25.22 -3.79 3.58
C LYS A 283 -25.11 -3.55 2.09
N ALA A 284 -25.35 -2.32 1.64
CA ALA A 284 -25.28 -1.96 0.23
C ALA A 284 -23.83 -2.00 -0.30
N VAL A 285 -22.83 -1.55 0.50
CA VAL A 285 -21.42 -1.54 0.08
C VAL A 285 -20.66 -2.83 0.38
N LEU A 286 -21.26 -3.78 1.10
CA LEU A 286 -20.63 -5.05 1.47
C LEU A 286 -20.04 -5.82 0.28
N PRO A 287 -20.72 -5.96 -0.88
CA PRO A 287 -20.13 -6.63 -2.04
C PRO A 287 -18.87 -5.92 -2.57
N ALA A 288 -18.85 -4.59 -2.52
CA ALA A 288 -17.69 -3.82 -2.91
C ALA A 288 -16.54 -3.96 -1.90
N GLN A 289 -16.85 -3.94 -0.60
CA GLN A 289 -15.88 -4.17 0.47
C GLN A 289 -15.26 -5.58 0.39
N THR A 290 -16.07 -6.60 0.16
CA THR A 290 -15.58 -7.98 0.00
C THR A 290 -14.71 -8.13 -1.24
N THR A 291 -15.08 -7.48 -2.35
CA THR A 291 -14.26 -7.46 -3.56
C THR A 291 -12.93 -6.73 -3.33
N ALA A 292 -12.96 -5.56 -2.69
CA ALA A 292 -11.76 -4.80 -2.36
C ALA A 292 -10.82 -5.57 -1.43
N PHE A 293 -11.37 -6.25 -0.42
CA PHE A 293 -10.62 -7.07 0.52
C PHE A 293 -10.01 -8.30 -0.17
N ALA A 294 -10.81 -9.00 -1.00
CA ALA A 294 -10.36 -10.21 -1.68
C ALA A 294 -9.30 -9.93 -2.76
N THR A 295 -9.43 -8.82 -3.48
CA THR A 295 -8.51 -8.43 -4.56
C THR A 295 -7.35 -7.58 -4.08
N GLN A 296 -7.43 -7.04 -2.85
CA GLN A 296 -6.51 -6.02 -2.32
C GLN A 296 -6.29 -4.85 -3.30
N SER A 297 -7.28 -4.59 -4.13
CA SER A 297 -7.23 -3.59 -5.20
C SER A 297 -8.42 -2.65 -5.13
N SER A 298 -8.15 -1.39 -4.91
CA SER A 298 -9.15 -0.32 -5.03
C SER A 298 -9.65 -0.14 -6.46
N VAL A 299 -8.94 -0.68 -7.45
CA VAL A 299 -9.24 -0.54 -8.88
C VAL A 299 -10.20 -1.61 -9.39
N ALA A 300 -10.13 -2.82 -8.85
CA ALA A 300 -11.10 -3.87 -9.15
C ALA A 300 -12.48 -3.59 -8.55
N THR A 301 -12.54 -2.74 -7.54
CA THR A 301 -13.76 -2.39 -6.80
C THR A 301 -14.77 -1.54 -7.57
N PRO A 302 -14.40 -0.57 -8.46
CA PRO A 302 -15.37 0.24 -9.20
C PRO A 302 -16.37 -0.55 -10.04
N VAL A 303 -15.98 -1.70 -10.56
CA VAL A 303 -16.89 -2.58 -11.31
C VAL A 303 -18.04 -3.05 -10.42
N SER A 304 -17.78 -3.28 -9.13
CA SER A 304 -18.81 -3.64 -8.15
C SER A 304 -19.69 -2.44 -7.76
N TYR A 305 -19.19 -1.20 -7.86
CA TYR A 305 -19.98 0.02 -7.57
C TYR A 305 -20.98 0.36 -8.66
N THR A 306 -20.72 0.05 -9.91
CA THR A 306 -21.64 0.36 -11.03
C THR A 306 -22.95 -0.42 -10.95
N HIS A 307 -22.97 -1.51 -10.19
CA HIS A 307 -24.17 -2.32 -9.93
C HIS A 307 -24.83 -2.04 -8.56
N LEU A 308 -24.19 -1.19 -7.75
CA LEU A 308 -24.78 -0.75 -6.48
C LEU A 308 -25.78 0.40 -6.77
N THR A 309 -27.04 0.08 -6.86
CA THR A 309 -28.09 1.07 -6.71
C THR A 309 -28.11 1.52 -5.24
N LEU A 310 -27.31 2.54 -4.91
CA LEU A 310 -27.51 3.25 -3.66
C LEU A 310 -28.96 3.73 -3.65
N PRO A 311 -29.75 3.48 -2.59
CA PRO A 311 -31.08 4.05 -2.52
C PRO A 311 -30.92 5.54 -2.70
N THR A 312 -31.54 6.09 -3.76
CA THR A 312 -31.63 7.53 -4.00
C THR A 312 -32.38 8.10 -2.80
N ILE A 313 -31.62 8.66 -1.87
CA ILE A 313 -32.18 9.39 -0.75
C ILE A 313 -32.50 10.76 -1.31
N TYR A 314 -33.78 10.98 -1.57
CA TYR A 314 -34.34 12.29 -1.87
C TYR A 314 -34.38 13.12 -0.59
#